data_4fdc343861e34f78d0bb434c7e1a89b4
#
_entry.id   4fdc343861e34f78d0bb434c7e1a89b4
#
_cell.length_a   1.000
_cell.length_b   1.000
_cell.length_c   1.000
_cell.angle_alpha   90.00
_cell.angle_beta   90.00
_cell.angle_gamma   90.00
#
_symmetry.space_group_name_H-M   'P 1'
#
loop_
_entity.id
_entity.type
_entity.pdbx_description
1 polymer ?
#
loop_
_entity_poly.entity_id
_entity_poly.type
_entity_poly.pdbx_seq_one_letter_code
_entity_poly.pdbx_strand_id
1 'polypeptide(L)'
;TQTQKYAVRAARRNPTAKKNSRQKTDYGLQLLEKQRAKATYGLTEKKMVNYVAAVSRLKGVNTNEKLIEILERRLDNVVYRLGLANSRQFSRQMVSHGHICVNGKRVTIPSFSVSVGDEVSIKEGSLKSKMFEGVEEKMKSYNFPSWLNYNPSKKVFLVQGLPKLAPTEIMFNVAAIFQYYNR
;
A
#
# COMPACT_ATOMS: atom_id res chain seq x y z
N THR A 1 20.18 -17.50 -10.66
CA THR A 1 21.37 -18.35 -10.49
C THR A 1 22.22 -17.75 -9.38
N GLN A 2 22.28 -18.45 -8.23
CA GLN A 2 23.16 -18.05 -7.12
C GLN A 2 24.61 -18.23 -7.58
N THR A 3 25.37 -17.15 -7.61
CA THR A 3 26.79 -17.22 -7.99
C THR A 3 27.56 -17.99 -6.92
N GLN A 4 28.61 -18.73 -7.35
CA GLN A 4 29.52 -19.51 -6.50
C GLN A 4 30.05 -18.68 -5.30
N LYS A 5 30.28 -17.37 -5.50
CA LYS A 5 30.66 -16.42 -4.44
C LYS A 5 29.60 -16.29 -3.33
N TYR A 6 28.29 -16.39 -3.66
CA TYR A 6 27.21 -16.33 -2.67
C TYR A 6 27.18 -17.61 -1.81
N ALA A 7 27.36 -18.79 -2.43
CA ALA A 7 27.43 -20.06 -1.72
C ALA A 7 28.61 -20.11 -0.74
N VAL A 8 29.80 -19.66 -1.16
CA VAL A 8 31.00 -19.58 -0.31
C VAL A 8 30.80 -18.59 0.86
N ARG A 9 30.11 -17.46 0.62
CA ARG A 9 29.82 -16.45 1.65
C ARG A 9 28.73 -16.94 2.64
N ALA A 10 27.78 -17.73 2.18
CA ALA A 10 26.77 -18.37 3.01
C ALA A 10 27.36 -19.46 3.90
N ALA A 11 28.28 -20.28 3.35
CA ALA A 11 28.98 -21.33 4.08
C ALA A 11 29.96 -20.77 5.15
N ARG A 12 30.52 -19.58 4.95
CA ARG A 12 31.39 -18.89 5.92
C ARG A 12 30.62 -18.20 7.05
N ARG A 13 29.29 -18.08 6.97
CA ARG A 13 28.47 -17.62 8.08
C ARG A 13 28.40 -18.69 9.13
N ASN A 14 29.22 -18.58 10.18
CA ASN A 14 29.14 -19.45 11.37
C ASN A 14 27.70 -19.41 11.90
N PRO A 15 26.97 -20.53 11.87
CA PRO A 15 25.59 -20.58 12.40
C PRO A 15 25.54 -20.38 13.93
N THR A 16 26.68 -20.53 14.61
CA THR A 16 26.84 -20.35 16.07
C THR A 16 27.19 -18.93 16.50
N ALA A 17 27.46 -18.02 15.58
CA ALA A 17 27.56 -16.61 15.95
C ALA A 17 26.17 -16.15 16.38
N LYS A 18 25.84 -16.37 17.68
CA LYS A 18 24.71 -15.69 18.34
C LYS A 18 24.87 -14.22 18.01
N LYS A 19 24.07 -13.72 17.05
CA LYS A 19 23.85 -12.30 16.92
C LYS A 19 23.41 -11.85 18.31
N ASN A 20 24.30 -11.22 19.07
CA ASN A 20 23.89 -10.45 20.23
C ASN A 20 22.85 -9.47 19.72
N SER A 21 21.58 -9.85 19.80
CA SER A 21 20.49 -8.96 19.49
C SER A 21 20.49 -7.95 20.63
N ARG A 22 21.31 -6.90 20.48
CA ARG A 22 21.23 -5.75 21.36
C ARG A 22 19.77 -5.40 21.48
N GLN A 23 19.28 -5.38 22.69
CA GLN A 23 17.92 -4.96 22.99
C GLN A 23 17.70 -3.59 22.31
N LYS A 24 16.71 -3.54 21.41
CA LYS A 24 16.47 -2.31 20.65
C LYS A 24 16.01 -1.23 21.62
N THR A 25 16.58 -0.07 21.53
CA THR A 25 16.10 1.11 22.25
C THR A 25 14.71 1.49 21.74
N ASP A 26 13.94 2.25 22.52
CA ASP A 26 12.61 2.76 22.11
C ASP A 26 12.68 3.51 20.77
N TYR A 27 13.72 4.33 20.60
CA TYR A 27 13.99 4.97 19.31
C TYR A 27 14.15 3.97 18.18
N GLY A 28 14.91 2.90 18.43
CA GLY A 28 15.14 1.86 17.42
C GLY A 28 13.87 1.10 17.04
N LEU A 29 12.95 0.90 18.01
CA LEU A 29 11.64 0.30 17.77
C LEU A 29 10.75 1.24 16.93
N GLN A 30 10.64 2.50 17.31
CA GLN A 30 9.87 3.51 16.59
C GLN A 30 10.38 3.71 15.15
N LEU A 31 11.70 3.76 14.97
CA LEU A 31 12.32 3.81 13.65
C LEU A 31 11.97 2.58 12.80
N LEU A 32 11.98 1.39 13.40
CA LEU A 32 11.64 0.15 12.70
C LEU A 32 10.19 0.19 12.19
N GLU A 33 9.24 0.59 13.05
CA GLU A 33 7.82 0.68 12.70
C GLU A 33 7.58 1.71 11.59
N LYS A 34 8.24 2.86 11.66
CA LYS A 34 8.23 3.84 10.58
C LYS A 34 8.75 3.25 9.25
N GLN A 35 9.87 2.54 9.29
CA GLN A 35 10.44 1.94 8.08
C GLN A 35 9.55 0.82 7.52
N ARG A 36 8.89 0.03 8.38
CA ARG A 36 7.89 -0.96 7.96
C ARG A 36 6.74 -0.31 7.20
N ALA A 37 6.13 0.76 7.77
CA ALA A 37 5.05 1.48 7.11
C ALA A 37 5.50 2.05 5.75
N LYS A 38 6.67 2.67 5.69
CA LYS A 38 7.23 3.18 4.43
C LYS A 38 7.44 2.09 3.38
N ALA A 39 7.98 0.95 3.78
CA ALA A 39 8.21 -0.18 2.89
C ALA A 39 6.88 -0.78 2.39
N THR A 40 5.88 -0.91 3.27
CA THR A 40 4.56 -1.45 2.94
C THR A 40 3.86 -0.62 1.86
N TYR A 41 3.88 0.71 1.97
CA TYR A 41 3.20 1.61 1.01
C TYR A 41 4.15 2.19 -0.05
N GLY A 42 5.42 1.79 -0.08
CA GLY A 42 6.40 2.30 -1.04
C GLY A 42 6.62 3.82 -0.96
N LEU A 43 6.64 4.39 0.26
CA LEU A 43 6.72 5.83 0.47
C LEU A 43 8.15 6.32 0.62
N THR A 44 8.42 7.54 0.12
CA THR A 44 9.63 8.29 0.46
C THR A 44 9.49 8.92 1.85
N GLU A 45 10.61 9.24 2.50
CA GLU A 45 10.62 9.90 3.81
C GLU A 45 9.82 11.22 3.78
N LYS A 46 10.09 12.07 2.79
CA LYS A 46 9.38 13.35 2.62
C LYS A 46 7.85 13.18 2.55
N LYS A 47 7.37 12.16 1.83
CA LYS A 47 5.92 11.88 1.75
C LYS A 47 5.36 11.43 3.10
N MET A 48 6.09 10.58 3.83
CA MET A 48 5.66 10.11 5.14
C MET A 48 5.57 11.25 6.15
N VAL A 49 6.59 12.11 6.23
CA VAL A 49 6.56 13.33 7.04
C VAL A 49 5.34 14.18 6.74
N ASN A 50 5.06 14.42 5.45
CA ASN A 50 3.92 15.25 5.04
C ASN A 50 2.58 14.66 5.48
N TYR A 51 2.39 13.33 5.37
CA TYR A 51 1.17 12.67 5.82
C TYR A 51 1.00 12.75 7.34
N VAL A 52 2.05 12.47 8.09
CA VAL A 52 2.01 12.58 9.56
C VAL A 52 1.73 14.01 9.99
N ALA A 53 2.42 15.00 9.42
CA ALA A 53 2.20 16.42 9.73
C ALA A 53 0.77 16.87 9.39
N ALA A 54 0.21 16.42 8.26
CA ALA A 54 -1.15 16.74 7.87
C ALA A 54 -2.17 16.17 8.87
N VAL A 55 -1.99 14.94 9.32
CA VAL A 55 -2.87 14.30 10.29
C VAL A 55 -2.74 14.91 11.67
N SER A 56 -1.52 15.24 12.11
CA SER A 56 -1.27 15.85 13.44
C SER A 56 -1.93 17.23 13.61
N ARG A 57 -2.23 17.92 12.51
CA ARG A 57 -2.95 19.21 12.53
C ARG A 57 -4.46 19.08 12.74
N LEU A 58 -5.00 17.89 12.53
CA LEU A 58 -6.44 17.66 12.69
C LEU A 58 -6.79 17.51 14.16
N LYS A 59 -7.76 18.29 14.62
CA LYS A 59 -8.28 18.23 16.00
C LYS A 59 -9.53 17.34 16.06
N GLY A 60 -9.68 16.62 17.16
CA GLY A 60 -10.91 15.82 17.43
C GLY A 60 -11.04 14.52 16.60
N VAL A 61 -9.95 14.07 15.94
CA VAL A 61 -9.94 12.85 15.14
C VAL A 61 -8.90 11.86 15.67
N ASN A 62 -9.21 10.57 15.61
CA ASN A 62 -8.23 9.53 15.91
C ASN A 62 -7.12 9.55 14.85
N THR A 63 -5.95 10.08 15.22
CA THR A 63 -4.82 10.27 14.33
C THR A 63 -4.33 8.95 13.71
N ASN A 64 -4.41 7.84 14.46
CA ASN A 64 -3.97 6.54 13.98
C ASN A 64 -4.86 6.04 12.83
N GLU A 65 -6.17 6.10 13.02
CA GLU A 65 -7.14 5.70 11.98
C GLU A 65 -7.06 6.62 10.76
N LYS A 66 -6.91 7.92 11.01
CA LYS A 66 -6.83 8.91 9.92
C LYS A 66 -5.59 8.74 9.05
N LEU A 67 -4.46 8.39 9.65
CA LEU A 67 -3.25 8.09 8.87
C LEU A 67 -3.47 6.86 7.98
N ILE A 68 -4.05 5.80 8.51
CA ILE A 68 -4.37 4.59 7.73
C ILE A 68 -5.37 4.92 6.61
N GLU A 69 -6.43 5.67 6.91
CA GLU A 69 -7.40 6.10 5.89
C GLU A 69 -6.72 6.80 4.71
N ILE A 70 -5.86 7.78 5.00
CA ILE A 70 -5.16 8.55 3.96
C ILE A 70 -4.22 7.64 3.13
N LEU A 71 -3.53 6.69 3.78
CA LEU A 71 -2.63 5.77 3.10
C LEU A 71 -3.39 4.75 2.23
N GLU A 72 -4.52 4.26 2.70
CA GLU A 72 -5.34 3.30 1.97
C GLU A 72 -6.11 3.93 0.80
N ARG A 73 -6.49 5.23 0.91
CA ARG A 73 -7.17 5.98 -0.17
C ARG A 73 -6.29 6.33 -1.35
N ARG A 74 -5.01 6.06 -1.30
CA ARG A 74 -4.12 6.29 -2.44
C ARG A 74 -4.47 5.35 -3.59
N LEU A 75 -4.49 5.89 -4.81
CA LEU A 75 -4.88 5.12 -6.00
C LEU A 75 -3.99 3.89 -6.23
N ASP A 76 -2.67 4.00 -5.99
CA ASP A 76 -1.76 2.85 -6.10
C ASP A 76 -2.13 1.73 -5.11
N ASN A 77 -2.56 2.08 -3.90
CA ASN A 77 -2.98 1.12 -2.91
C ASN A 77 -4.41 0.58 -3.19
N VAL A 78 -5.33 1.42 -3.65
CA VAL A 78 -6.68 0.99 -4.08
C VAL A 78 -6.58 -0.06 -5.17
N VAL A 79 -5.76 0.17 -6.21
CA VAL A 79 -5.52 -0.80 -7.30
C VAL A 79 -4.95 -2.13 -6.79
N TYR A 80 -4.08 -2.08 -5.78
CA TYR A 80 -3.58 -3.29 -5.11
C TYR A 80 -4.69 -4.00 -4.33
N ARG A 81 -5.51 -3.27 -3.56
CA ARG A 81 -6.64 -3.82 -2.79
C ARG A 81 -7.75 -4.40 -3.66
N LEU A 82 -7.88 -3.91 -4.88
CA LEU A 82 -8.78 -4.48 -5.90
C LEU A 82 -8.26 -5.80 -6.50
N GLY A 83 -7.05 -6.24 -6.13
CA GLY A 83 -6.47 -7.46 -6.67
C GLY A 83 -6.02 -7.38 -8.13
N LEU A 84 -6.02 -6.18 -8.72
CA LEU A 84 -5.55 -5.96 -10.09
C LEU A 84 -4.04 -6.14 -10.23
N ALA A 85 -3.30 -5.99 -9.14
CA ALA A 85 -1.86 -6.11 -9.09
C ALA A 85 -1.42 -7.07 -7.97
N ASN A 86 -0.39 -7.87 -8.21
CA ASN A 86 0.16 -8.80 -7.23
C ASN A 86 1.02 -8.12 -6.15
N SER A 87 1.40 -6.85 -6.35
CA SER A 87 2.16 -6.07 -5.37
C SER A 87 1.84 -4.57 -5.47
N ARG A 88 2.05 -3.84 -4.36
CA ARG A 88 1.89 -2.37 -4.34
C ARG A 88 2.86 -1.64 -5.27
N GLN A 89 4.04 -2.18 -5.53
CA GLN A 89 4.98 -1.62 -6.49
C GLN A 89 4.47 -1.76 -7.92
N PHE A 90 3.91 -2.92 -8.25
CA PHE A 90 3.33 -3.16 -9.57
C PHE A 90 2.06 -2.32 -9.79
N SER A 91 1.18 -2.18 -8.79
CA SER A 91 0.02 -1.28 -8.86
C SER A 91 0.43 0.17 -9.11
N ARG A 92 1.49 0.62 -8.43
CA ARG A 92 2.05 1.95 -8.64
C ARG A 92 2.55 2.15 -10.08
N GLN A 93 3.22 1.14 -10.64
CA GLN A 93 3.66 1.16 -12.04
C GLN A 93 2.47 1.22 -13.00
N MET A 94 1.42 0.41 -12.76
CA MET A 94 0.19 0.42 -13.57
C MET A 94 -0.47 1.81 -13.59
N VAL A 95 -0.57 2.46 -12.43
CA VAL A 95 -1.11 3.82 -12.34
C VAL A 95 -0.20 4.81 -13.08
N SER A 96 1.11 4.78 -12.84
CA SER A 96 2.06 5.71 -13.47
C SER A 96 2.08 5.59 -14.98
N HIS A 97 1.90 4.40 -15.53
CA HIS A 97 1.80 4.15 -16.97
C HIS A 97 0.42 4.54 -17.53
N GLY A 98 -0.55 4.86 -16.66
CA GLY A 98 -1.86 5.35 -17.05
C GLY A 98 -2.78 4.27 -17.59
N HIS A 99 -2.70 3.08 -17.00
CA HIS A 99 -3.62 1.98 -17.28
C HIS A 99 -4.94 2.10 -16.48
N ILE A 100 -5.00 3.03 -15.52
CA ILE A 100 -6.12 3.21 -14.61
C ILE A 100 -6.83 4.53 -14.89
N CYS A 101 -8.16 4.50 -14.84
CA CYS A 101 -9.04 5.65 -14.93
C CYS A 101 -9.83 5.81 -13.62
N VAL A 102 -10.11 7.05 -13.25
CA VAL A 102 -11.02 7.40 -12.14
C VAL A 102 -12.11 8.29 -12.71
N ASN A 103 -13.37 7.92 -12.52
CA ASN A 103 -14.55 8.62 -13.10
C ASN A 103 -14.40 8.84 -14.62
N GLY A 104 -13.95 7.82 -15.34
CA GLY A 104 -13.71 7.85 -16.78
C GLY A 104 -12.45 8.62 -17.22
N LYS A 105 -11.76 9.33 -16.31
CA LYS A 105 -10.57 10.12 -16.64
C LYS A 105 -9.29 9.33 -16.32
N ARG A 106 -8.34 9.30 -17.24
CA ARG A 106 -7.01 8.70 -17.03
C ARG A 106 -6.26 9.42 -15.92
N VAL A 107 -5.80 8.67 -14.90
CA VAL A 107 -4.99 9.20 -13.80
C VAL A 107 -3.62 8.52 -13.81
N THR A 108 -2.54 9.31 -13.80
CA THR A 108 -1.15 8.82 -13.81
C THR A 108 -0.42 9.09 -12.49
N ILE A 109 -1.12 9.65 -11.51
CA ILE A 109 -0.56 10.03 -10.21
C ILE A 109 -0.85 8.93 -9.18
N PRO A 110 0.13 8.11 -8.75
CA PRO A 110 -0.10 7.03 -7.79
C PRO A 110 -0.61 7.50 -6.42
N SER A 111 -0.25 8.72 -6.03
CA SER A 111 -0.69 9.33 -4.77
C SER A 111 -2.04 10.05 -4.86
N PHE A 112 -2.77 9.93 -5.97
CA PHE A 112 -4.12 10.45 -6.10
C PHE A 112 -5.01 9.88 -4.99
N SER A 113 -5.73 10.75 -4.28
CA SER A 113 -6.63 10.33 -3.20
C SER A 113 -8.00 10.06 -3.76
N VAL A 114 -8.42 8.80 -3.69
CA VAL A 114 -9.75 8.37 -4.14
C VAL A 114 -10.77 8.72 -3.06
N SER A 115 -11.94 9.20 -3.47
CA SER A 115 -13.05 9.58 -2.61
C SER A 115 -14.18 8.55 -2.63
N VAL A 116 -15.03 8.58 -1.60
CA VAL A 116 -16.25 7.77 -1.60
C VAL A 116 -17.14 8.22 -2.77
N GLY A 117 -17.67 7.26 -3.53
CA GLY A 117 -18.43 7.50 -4.74
C GLY A 117 -17.60 7.49 -6.03
N ASP A 118 -16.26 7.50 -5.95
CA ASP A 118 -15.42 7.41 -7.14
C ASP A 118 -15.50 6.03 -7.78
N GLU A 119 -15.54 6.01 -9.12
CA GLU A 119 -15.47 4.81 -9.94
C GLU A 119 -14.05 4.64 -10.48
N VAL A 120 -13.41 3.54 -10.11
CA VAL A 120 -12.09 3.15 -10.62
C VAL A 120 -12.27 2.13 -11.72
N SER A 121 -11.61 2.31 -12.85
CA SER A 121 -11.70 1.40 -14.00
C SER A 121 -10.35 1.19 -14.67
N ILE A 122 -10.24 0.12 -15.44
CA ILE A 122 -9.10 -0.11 -16.33
C ILE A 122 -9.36 0.65 -17.62
N LYS A 123 -8.34 1.34 -18.13
CA LYS A 123 -8.42 2.01 -19.43
C LYS A 123 -8.74 0.99 -20.54
N GLU A 124 -9.72 1.27 -21.40
CA GLU A 124 -10.19 0.35 -22.46
C GLU A 124 -9.04 -0.17 -23.35
N GLY A 125 -8.16 0.70 -23.80
CA GLY A 125 -7.00 0.31 -24.61
C GLY A 125 -6.00 -0.58 -23.88
N SER A 126 -6.05 -0.64 -22.54
CA SER A 126 -5.18 -1.48 -21.72
C SER A 126 -5.76 -2.88 -21.49
N LEU A 127 -7.07 -3.07 -21.62
CA LEU A 127 -7.74 -4.37 -21.43
C LEU A 127 -7.19 -5.47 -22.34
N LYS A 128 -6.72 -5.11 -23.53
CA LYS A 128 -6.11 -6.04 -24.51
C LYS A 128 -4.69 -6.48 -24.11
N SER A 129 -4.11 -5.92 -23.08
CA SER A 129 -2.76 -6.27 -22.62
C SER A 129 -2.79 -7.58 -21.83
N LYS A 130 -1.76 -8.41 -22.01
CA LYS A 130 -1.53 -9.66 -21.23
C LYS A 130 -1.58 -9.43 -19.71
N MET A 131 -1.33 -8.21 -19.24
CA MET A 131 -1.39 -7.82 -17.84
C MET A 131 -2.81 -7.96 -17.24
N PHE A 132 -3.84 -7.77 -18.06
CA PHE A 132 -5.25 -7.83 -17.66
C PHE A 132 -5.99 -9.06 -18.18
N GLU A 133 -5.26 -10.02 -18.74
CA GLU A 133 -5.82 -11.29 -19.18
C GLU A 133 -6.40 -12.06 -17.98
N GLY A 134 -7.64 -12.56 -18.09
CA GLY A 134 -8.32 -13.28 -17.01
C GLY A 134 -8.76 -12.46 -15.81
N VAL A 135 -8.64 -11.12 -15.84
CA VAL A 135 -9.05 -10.27 -14.71
C VAL A 135 -10.52 -10.42 -14.37
N GLU A 136 -11.41 -10.56 -15.36
CA GLU A 136 -12.85 -10.69 -15.13
C GLU A 136 -13.19 -11.97 -14.35
N GLU A 137 -12.55 -13.09 -14.67
CA GLU A 137 -12.72 -14.36 -13.97
C GLU A 137 -12.17 -14.28 -12.54
N LYS A 138 -10.99 -13.68 -12.39
CA LYS A 138 -10.37 -13.45 -11.09
C LYS A 138 -11.24 -12.57 -10.19
N MET A 139 -11.89 -11.54 -10.74
CA MET A 139 -12.74 -10.64 -9.97
C MET A 139 -14.02 -11.31 -9.47
N LYS A 140 -14.54 -12.34 -10.14
CA LYS A 140 -15.72 -13.08 -9.66
C LYS A 140 -15.49 -13.85 -8.36
N SER A 141 -14.26 -14.31 -8.14
CA SER A 141 -13.85 -15.08 -6.95
C SER A 141 -13.09 -14.25 -5.92
N TYR A 142 -12.77 -12.99 -6.25
CA TYR A 142 -11.96 -12.14 -5.37
C TYR A 142 -12.79 -11.56 -4.21
N ASN A 143 -12.29 -11.72 -2.99
CA ASN A 143 -12.93 -11.15 -1.81
C ASN A 143 -12.46 -9.70 -1.63
N PHE A 144 -13.31 -8.75 -1.98
CA PHE A 144 -13.03 -7.33 -1.84
C PHE A 144 -13.13 -6.86 -0.40
N PRO A 145 -12.30 -5.90 0.03
CA PRO A 145 -12.53 -5.19 1.28
C PRO A 145 -13.92 -4.53 1.28
N SER A 146 -14.55 -4.44 2.46
CA SER A 146 -15.95 -3.97 2.61
C SER A 146 -16.24 -2.57 2.05
N TRP A 147 -15.20 -1.75 1.87
CA TRP A 147 -15.32 -0.40 1.33
C TRP A 147 -15.15 -0.30 -0.19
N LEU A 148 -14.86 -1.43 -0.87
CA LEU A 148 -14.73 -1.54 -2.31
C LEU A 148 -15.75 -2.55 -2.85
N ASN A 149 -16.33 -2.24 -4.00
CA ASN A 149 -17.25 -3.14 -4.70
C ASN A 149 -16.95 -3.19 -6.19
N TYR A 150 -17.19 -4.33 -6.81
CA TYR A 150 -17.04 -4.50 -8.26
C TYR A 150 -18.40 -4.59 -8.94
N ASN A 151 -18.62 -3.75 -9.94
CA ASN A 151 -19.81 -3.80 -10.79
C ASN A 151 -19.44 -4.50 -12.12
N PRO A 152 -19.86 -5.75 -12.31
CA PRO A 152 -19.51 -6.52 -13.52
C PRO A 152 -20.17 -5.96 -14.80
N SER A 153 -21.36 -5.36 -14.70
CA SER A 153 -22.07 -4.81 -15.85
C SER A 153 -21.35 -3.62 -16.48
N LYS A 154 -20.77 -2.75 -15.64
CA LYS A 154 -20.01 -1.58 -16.09
C LYS A 154 -18.50 -1.82 -16.14
N LYS A 155 -18.01 -2.94 -15.62
CA LYS A 155 -16.58 -3.27 -15.44
C LYS A 155 -15.82 -2.18 -14.65
N VAL A 156 -16.48 -1.61 -13.64
CA VAL A 156 -15.93 -0.57 -12.77
C VAL A 156 -15.90 -1.03 -11.32
N PHE A 157 -14.98 -0.48 -10.56
CA PHE A 157 -14.86 -0.67 -9.12
C PHE A 157 -15.33 0.58 -8.42
N LEU A 158 -16.33 0.45 -7.55
CA LEU A 158 -16.92 1.56 -6.81
C LEU A 158 -16.31 1.64 -5.41
N VAL A 159 -15.96 2.84 -4.98
CA VAL A 159 -15.56 3.14 -3.60
C VAL A 159 -16.81 3.46 -2.79
N GLN A 160 -17.28 2.50 -1.98
CA GLN A 160 -18.55 2.63 -1.23
C GLN A 160 -18.36 3.31 0.12
N GLY A 161 -17.16 3.30 0.69
CA GLY A 161 -16.94 3.83 2.02
C GLY A 161 -15.51 4.25 2.28
N LEU A 162 -15.25 4.71 3.50
CA LEU A 162 -13.89 4.98 3.95
C LEU A 162 -13.18 3.68 4.33
N PRO A 163 -11.89 3.53 4.00
CA PRO A 163 -11.13 2.34 4.36
C PRO A 163 -11.02 2.23 5.89
N LYS A 164 -11.56 1.15 6.42
CA LYS A 164 -11.37 0.71 7.81
C LYS A 164 -10.63 -0.61 7.77
N LEU A 165 -9.39 -0.63 8.24
CA LEU A 165 -8.61 -1.86 8.35
C LEU A 165 -8.79 -2.47 9.73
N ALA A 166 -8.93 -3.79 9.78
CA ALA A 166 -8.84 -4.51 11.03
C ALA A 166 -7.41 -4.40 11.58
N PRO A 167 -7.21 -4.33 12.91
CA PRO A 167 -5.88 -4.26 13.51
C PRO A 167 -4.94 -5.37 13.05
N THR A 168 -5.49 -6.53 12.70
CA THR A 168 -4.75 -7.69 12.19
C THR A 168 -4.18 -7.50 10.78
N GLU A 169 -4.72 -6.57 10.01
CA GLU A 169 -4.23 -6.26 8.65
C GLU A 169 -3.07 -5.25 8.66
N ILE A 170 -2.87 -4.57 9.78
CA ILE A 170 -1.85 -3.54 9.94
C ILE A 170 -0.58 -4.19 10.47
N MET A 171 0.46 -4.29 9.64
CA MET A 171 1.72 -4.96 9.98
C MET A 171 2.71 -4.07 10.75
N PHE A 172 2.29 -2.89 11.24
CA PHE A 172 3.14 -1.93 11.94
C PHE A 172 2.34 -1.13 12.97
N ASN A 173 3.05 -0.63 13.98
CA ASN A 173 2.44 0.18 15.04
C ASN A 173 2.36 1.65 14.61
N VAL A 174 1.13 2.15 14.36
CA VAL A 174 0.89 3.51 13.92
C VAL A 174 1.23 4.54 15.00
N ALA A 175 0.93 4.26 16.27
CA ALA A 175 1.25 5.15 17.39
C ALA A 175 2.76 5.38 17.51
N ALA A 176 3.57 4.34 17.30
CA ALA A 176 5.03 4.45 17.31
C ALA A 176 5.56 5.37 16.20
N ILE A 177 4.86 5.47 15.06
CA ILE A 177 5.22 6.39 13.98
C ILE A 177 5.02 7.85 14.43
N PHE A 178 3.88 8.16 15.06
CA PHE A 178 3.65 9.51 15.59
C PHE A 178 4.65 9.85 16.69
N GLN A 179 4.95 8.91 17.60
CA GLN A 179 5.98 9.12 18.63
C GLN A 179 7.36 9.41 18.03
N TYR A 180 7.71 8.79 16.91
CA TYR A 180 8.97 9.05 16.22
C TYR A 180 9.07 10.49 15.67
N TYR A 181 7.99 11.03 15.10
CA TYR A 181 7.98 12.36 14.48
C TYR A 181 7.66 13.51 15.44
N ASN A 182 7.11 13.23 16.63
CA ASN A 182 6.77 14.22 17.65
C ASN A 182 7.92 14.46 18.67
N ARG A 183 9.08 13.94 18.38
CA ARG A 183 10.28 14.16 19.21
C ARG A 183 10.91 15.51 18.96
#